data_97c42fd53446e7a3ac7892ce34fe75c2
#
_entry.id   97c42fd53446e7a3ac7892ce34fe75c2
#
_cell.length_a   1.000
_cell.length_b   1.000
_cell.length_c   1.000
_cell.angle_alpha   90.00
_cell.angle_beta   90.00
_cell.angle_gamma   90.00
#
_symmetry.space_group_name_H-M   'P 1'
#
loop_
_entity.id
_entity.type
_entity.pdbx_description
1 polymer ?
#
loop_
_entity_poly.entity_id
_entity_poly.type
_entity_poly.pdbx_seq_one_letter_code
_entity_poly.pdbx_strand_id
1 'polypeptide(L)'
;EMSASLVGSEIDKRQFLLFVQGGNSLIFCLGKTEEQRKMIINSTGRKWEFTFTTLVTFGGAFFASFPLFYSTSFGGAYWLWMIILFTFVLQAVSYEFQSKAGNLLGKTTYRAFLVINGVVGPVLLGGAVATFFTGSEFYINKGNIADTVMPVISSWANAGHGLDALLNPWNVVLGLAVFFLARILGALYFINNIGDADSVSYTHLRAHETSAH
;
A
#
# COMPACT_ATOMS: atom_id res chain seq x y z
N GLU A 1 11.80 23.97 -18.33
CA GLU A 1 10.82 22.95 -18.76
C GLU A 1 11.36 21.52 -18.61
N MET A 2 12.61 21.24 -19.04
CA MET A 2 13.21 19.89 -18.96
C MET A 2 13.37 19.38 -17.51
N SER A 3 13.70 20.24 -16.53
CA SER A 3 13.82 19.87 -15.12
C SER A 3 12.45 19.54 -14.49
N ALA A 4 11.40 20.25 -14.82
CA ALA A 4 10.05 19.98 -14.33
C ALA A 4 9.49 18.66 -14.86
N SER A 5 9.77 18.33 -16.12
CA SER A 5 9.41 17.06 -16.74
C SER A 5 10.14 15.87 -16.11
N LEU A 6 11.42 16.03 -15.77
CA LEU A 6 12.20 15.01 -15.04
C LEU A 6 11.67 14.77 -13.63
N VAL A 7 11.36 15.83 -12.89
CA VAL A 7 10.77 15.73 -11.55
C VAL A 7 9.41 15.06 -11.60
N GLY A 8 8.56 15.41 -12.56
CA GLY A 8 7.27 14.74 -12.77
C GLY A 8 7.43 13.24 -13.02
N SER A 9 8.34 12.84 -13.92
CA SER A 9 8.56 11.43 -14.23
C SER A 9 9.10 10.63 -13.04
N GLU A 10 9.89 11.23 -12.16
CA GLU A 10 10.37 10.58 -10.94
C GLU A 10 9.26 10.39 -9.89
N ILE A 11 8.35 11.36 -9.77
CA ILE A 11 7.18 11.25 -8.90
C ILE A 11 6.26 10.13 -9.39
N ASP A 12 5.98 10.08 -10.69
CA ASP A 12 5.13 9.04 -11.29
C ASP A 12 5.70 7.64 -11.07
N LYS A 13 7.02 7.47 -11.23
CA LYS A 13 7.71 6.20 -10.95
C LYS A 13 7.57 5.78 -9.48
N ARG A 14 7.67 6.71 -8.56
CA ARG A 14 7.55 6.43 -7.11
C ARG A 14 6.12 6.02 -6.74
N GLN A 15 5.12 6.71 -7.29
CA GLN A 15 3.71 6.37 -7.08
C GLN A 15 3.38 4.98 -7.65
N PHE A 16 3.86 4.68 -8.85
CA PHE A 16 3.74 3.36 -9.45
C PHE A 16 4.33 2.27 -8.54
N LEU A 17 5.53 2.49 -7.99
CA LEU A 17 6.21 1.54 -7.12
C LEU A 17 5.45 1.27 -5.81
N LEU A 18 4.66 2.22 -5.31
CA LEU A 18 3.80 2.00 -4.14
C LEU A 18 2.81 0.85 -4.39
N PHE A 19 2.17 0.84 -5.55
CA PHE A 19 1.21 -0.22 -5.90
C PHE A 19 1.88 -1.53 -6.31
N VAL A 20 3.12 -1.50 -6.82
CA VAL A 20 3.92 -2.70 -7.14
C VAL A 20 4.10 -3.59 -5.90
N GLN A 21 4.11 -3.03 -4.70
CA GLN A 21 4.19 -3.82 -3.46
C GLN A 21 3.00 -4.78 -3.26
N GLY A 22 1.88 -4.55 -3.94
CA GLY A 22 0.79 -5.52 -4.03
C GLY A 22 1.21 -6.86 -4.66
N GLY A 23 2.29 -6.86 -5.45
CA GLY A 23 2.94 -8.06 -5.97
C GLY A 23 3.47 -9.02 -4.89
N ASN A 24 3.71 -8.54 -3.67
CA ASN A 24 4.08 -9.40 -2.53
C ASN A 24 3.01 -10.46 -2.24
N SER A 25 1.75 -10.18 -2.54
CA SER A 25 0.66 -11.16 -2.44
C SER A 25 0.85 -12.38 -3.36
N LEU A 26 1.71 -12.26 -4.37
CA LEU A 26 1.99 -13.31 -5.36
C LEU A 26 3.17 -14.21 -4.98
N ILE A 27 3.90 -13.93 -3.88
CA ILE A 27 5.13 -14.64 -3.50
C ILE A 27 4.93 -16.16 -3.47
N PHE A 28 3.85 -16.63 -2.84
CA PHE A 28 3.56 -18.07 -2.75
C PHE A 28 2.83 -18.61 -3.98
N CYS A 29 2.19 -17.75 -4.76
CA CYS A 29 1.49 -18.17 -5.99
C CYS A 29 2.47 -18.39 -7.15
N LEU A 30 3.42 -17.46 -7.34
CA LEU A 30 4.40 -17.51 -8.41
C LEU A 30 5.67 -18.26 -8.01
N GLY A 31 6.14 -18.04 -6.76
CA GLY A 31 7.36 -18.66 -6.26
C GLY A 31 7.11 -20.09 -5.75
N LYS A 32 7.30 -21.09 -6.58
CA LYS A 32 7.21 -22.51 -6.20
C LYS A 32 8.47 -22.97 -5.47
N THR A 33 9.65 -22.55 -5.92
CA THR A 33 10.94 -22.89 -5.31
C THR A 33 11.43 -21.78 -4.39
N GLU A 34 12.37 -22.11 -3.50
CA GLU A 34 13.01 -21.13 -2.61
C GLU A 34 13.77 -20.05 -3.37
N GLU A 35 14.38 -20.39 -4.48
CA GLU A 35 15.11 -19.45 -5.33
C GLU A 35 14.18 -18.46 -6.02
N GLN A 36 13.06 -18.94 -6.58
CA GLN A 36 12.05 -18.09 -7.20
C GLN A 36 11.45 -17.11 -6.18
N ARG A 37 11.16 -17.55 -4.95
CA ARG A 37 10.68 -16.66 -3.88
C ARG A 37 11.71 -15.59 -3.52
N LYS A 38 12.99 -15.95 -3.43
CA LYS A 38 14.07 -14.99 -3.21
C LYS A 38 14.17 -13.95 -4.33
N MET A 39 14.05 -14.37 -5.60
CA MET A 39 14.08 -13.45 -6.74
C MET A 39 12.94 -12.43 -6.67
N ILE A 40 11.71 -12.89 -6.42
CA ILE A 40 10.54 -12.02 -6.24
C ILE A 40 10.78 -11.02 -5.11
N ILE A 41 11.18 -11.51 -3.93
CA ILE A 41 11.41 -10.68 -2.75
C ILE A 41 12.55 -9.68 -2.97
N ASN A 42 13.63 -10.09 -3.62
CA ASN A 42 14.74 -9.20 -3.92
C ASN A 42 14.34 -8.11 -4.94
N SER A 43 13.47 -8.43 -5.89
CA SER A 43 12.97 -7.47 -6.88
C SER A 43 12.18 -6.34 -6.22
N THR A 44 11.25 -6.66 -5.32
CA THR A 44 10.45 -5.69 -4.57
C THR A 44 11.24 -5.06 -3.43
N GLY A 45 12.09 -5.83 -2.76
CA GLY A 45 12.87 -5.42 -1.60
C GLY A 45 13.88 -4.30 -1.89
N ARG A 46 14.37 -4.16 -3.14
CA ARG A 46 15.24 -3.04 -3.53
C ARG A 46 14.51 -1.71 -3.63
N LYS A 47 13.19 -1.71 -3.61
CA LYS A 47 12.34 -0.54 -3.85
C LYS A 47 11.43 -0.17 -2.69
N TRP A 48 11.41 -0.97 -1.62
CA TRP A 48 10.47 -0.77 -0.52
C TRP A 48 10.63 0.58 0.20
N GLU A 49 11.86 1.05 0.34
CA GLU A 49 12.16 2.35 0.96
C GLU A 49 11.49 3.50 0.20
N PHE A 50 11.54 3.47 -1.13
CA PHE A 50 10.89 4.49 -1.95
C PHE A 50 9.37 4.49 -1.79
N THR A 51 8.76 3.31 -1.65
CA THR A 51 7.31 3.20 -1.50
C THR A 51 6.84 3.74 -0.17
N PHE A 52 7.53 3.39 0.91
CA PHE A 52 7.23 3.89 2.25
C PHE A 52 7.45 5.40 2.36
N THR A 53 8.58 5.89 1.86
CA THR A 53 8.89 7.32 1.82
C THR A 53 7.85 8.11 1.03
N THR A 54 7.36 7.57 -0.09
CA THR A 54 6.30 8.21 -0.88
C THR A 54 5.01 8.36 -0.08
N LEU A 55 4.59 7.34 0.66
CA LEU A 55 3.38 7.41 1.50
C LEU A 55 3.53 8.46 2.62
N VAL A 56 4.68 8.50 3.28
CA VAL A 56 4.97 9.48 4.34
C VAL A 56 5.03 10.91 3.78
N THR A 57 5.67 11.09 2.62
CA THR A 57 5.76 12.39 1.95
C THR A 57 4.37 12.89 1.54
N PHE A 58 3.51 12.00 1.05
CA PHE A 58 2.13 12.32 0.74
C PHE A 58 1.37 12.81 1.97
N GLY A 59 1.48 12.12 3.11
CA GLY A 59 0.89 12.56 4.38
C GLY A 59 1.40 13.93 4.82
N GLY A 60 2.71 14.18 4.70
CA GLY A 60 3.31 15.48 5.00
C GLY A 60 2.83 16.61 4.07
N ALA A 61 2.68 16.33 2.79
CA ALA A 61 2.14 17.28 1.82
C ALA A 61 0.67 17.63 2.13
N PHE A 62 -0.14 16.66 2.53
CA PHE A 62 -1.51 16.90 2.97
C PHE A 62 -1.58 17.72 4.26
N PHE A 63 -0.69 17.47 5.21
CA PHE A 63 -0.59 18.27 6.43
C PHE A 63 -0.30 19.75 6.09
N ALA A 64 0.62 20.02 5.20
CA ALA A 64 1.01 21.37 4.82
C ALA A 64 -0.06 22.10 3.99
N SER A 65 -0.70 21.39 3.04
CA SER A 65 -1.63 21.98 2.08
C SER A 65 -3.08 22.03 2.60
N PHE A 66 -3.49 21.01 3.37
CA PHE A 66 -4.86 20.84 3.84
C PHE A 66 -4.92 20.41 5.31
N PRO A 67 -4.54 21.29 6.27
CA PRO A 67 -4.41 20.90 7.67
C PRO A 67 -5.71 20.39 8.30
N LEU A 68 -6.87 20.93 7.94
CA LEU A 68 -8.16 20.44 8.41
C LEU A 68 -8.49 19.05 7.88
N PHE A 69 -8.21 18.81 6.60
CA PHE A 69 -8.38 17.49 6.01
C PHE A 69 -7.44 16.47 6.66
N TYR A 70 -6.18 16.86 6.88
CA TYR A 70 -5.20 16.01 7.54
C TYR A 70 -5.65 15.64 8.95
N SER A 71 -6.06 16.61 9.76
CA SER A 71 -6.49 16.35 11.13
C SER A 71 -7.76 15.48 11.20
N THR A 72 -8.68 15.65 10.27
CA THR A 72 -9.92 14.87 10.23
C THR A 72 -9.68 13.46 9.69
N SER A 73 -8.92 13.30 8.61
CA SER A 73 -8.67 12.03 7.97
C SER A 73 -7.56 11.23 8.66
N PHE A 74 -6.34 11.76 8.72
CA PHE A 74 -5.20 11.03 9.30
C PHE A 74 -5.24 10.98 10.83
N GLY A 75 -5.58 12.10 11.47
CA GLY A 75 -5.70 12.17 12.91
C GLY A 75 -7.01 11.57 13.42
N GLY A 76 -8.12 11.81 12.73
CA GLY A 76 -9.45 11.34 13.11
C GLY A 76 -9.70 9.88 12.82
N ALA A 77 -9.39 9.42 11.60
CA ALA A 77 -9.50 8.02 11.19
C ALA A 77 -8.26 7.19 11.60
N TYR A 78 -7.74 7.40 12.79
CA TYR A 78 -6.44 6.90 13.21
C TYR A 78 -6.34 5.38 13.23
N TRP A 79 -7.40 4.64 13.56
CA TRP A 79 -7.35 3.17 13.54
C TRP A 79 -7.07 2.61 12.15
N LEU A 80 -7.73 3.15 11.13
CA LEU A 80 -7.50 2.74 9.75
C LEU A 80 -6.05 3.01 9.33
N TRP A 81 -5.56 4.22 9.58
CA TRP A 81 -4.19 4.61 9.24
C TRP A 81 -3.14 3.89 10.07
N MET A 82 -3.42 3.58 11.34
CA MET A 82 -2.52 2.79 12.18
C MET A 82 -2.36 1.35 11.66
N ILE A 83 -3.44 0.73 11.21
CA ILE A 83 -3.36 -0.61 10.60
C ILE A 83 -2.56 -0.56 9.30
N ILE A 84 -2.80 0.43 8.44
CA ILE A 84 -2.01 0.62 7.22
C ILE A 84 -0.53 0.78 7.57
N LEU A 85 -0.18 1.70 8.46
CA LEU A 85 1.19 1.93 8.91
C LEU A 85 1.82 0.65 9.45
N PHE A 86 1.10 -0.09 10.28
CA PHE A 86 1.59 -1.33 10.86
C PHE A 86 1.91 -2.39 9.80
N THR A 87 1.09 -2.51 8.76
CA THR A 87 1.40 -3.44 7.65
C THR A 87 2.68 -3.05 6.90
N PHE A 88 2.95 -1.75 6.74
CA PHE A 88 4.20 -1.27 6.14
C PHE A 88 5.42 -1.47 7.05
N VAL A 89 5.24 -1.34 8.37
CA VAL A 89 6.31 -1.68 9.34
C VAL A 89 6.63 -3.17 9.29
N LEU A 90 5.62 -4.04 9.26
CA LEU A 90 5.83 -5.48 9.07
C LEU A 90 6.57 -5.80 7.77
N GLN A 91 6.24 -5.09 6.69
CA GLN A 91 6.93 -5.21 5.41
C GLN A 91 8.41 -4.84 5.53
N ALA A 92 8.71 -3.68 6.12
CA ALA A 92 10.08 -3.20 6.30
C ALA A 92 10.93 -4.20 7.11
N VAL A 93 10.41 -4.63 8.26
CA VAL A 93 11.05 -5.64 9.12
C VAL A 93 11.28 -6.94 8.35
N SER A 94 10.32 -7.34 7.52
CA SER A 94 10.42 -8.59 6.75
C SER A 94 11.52 -8.54 5.69
N TYR A 95 11.68 -7.44 4.98
CA TYR A 95 12.76 -7.32 4.00
C TYR A 95 14.13 -7.34 4.66
N GLU A 96 14.28 -6.68 5.81
CA GLU A 96 15.56 -6.56 6.49
C GLU A 96 15.98 -7.84 7.24
N PHE A 97 15.04 -8.50 7.92
CA PHE A 97 15.39 -9.55 8.89
C PHE A 97 15.22 -10.98 8.38
N GLN A 98 14.50 -11.22 7.27
CA GLN A 98 14.27 -12.57 6.77
C GLN A 98 15.54 -13.37 6.42
N SER A 99 16.62 -12.67 6.03
CA SER A 99 17.89 -13.26 5.58
C SER A 99 19.01 -13.19 6.61
N LYS A 100 18.79 -12.54 7.76
CA LYS A 100 19.83 -12.34 8.77
C LYS A 100 20.06 -13.62 9.58
N ALA A 101 21.31 -13.86 9.97
CA ALA A 101 21.68 -14.90 10.92
C ALA A 101 21.04 -14.56 12.30
N GLY A 102 20.43 -15.56 12.93
CA GLY A 102 19.71 -15.34 14.19
C GLY A 102 18.24 -14.96 14.01
N ASN A 103 17.68 -15.19 12.82
CA ASN A 103 16.27 -15.00 12.53
C ASN A 103 15.37 -15.78 13.51
N LEU A 104 14.68 -15.06 14.40
CA LEU A 104 13.89 -15.64 15.51
C LEU A 104 12.57 -16.26 15.02
N LEU A 105 11.93 -15.67 13.99
CA LEU A 105 10.58 -16.03 13.57
C LEU A 105 10.55 -17.00 12.37
N GLY A 106 11.69 -17.21 11.72
CA GLY A 106 11.79 -18.06 10.54
C GLY A 106 11.39 -17.34 9.23
N LYS A 107 12.00 -17.76 8.12
CA LYS A 107 11.81 -17.14 6.79
C LYS A 107 10.35 -17.12 6.31
N THR A 108 9.60 -18.17 6.62
CA THR A 108 8.20 -18.31 6.20
C THR A 108 7.30 -17.27 6.86
N THR A 109 7.53 -16.97 8.14
CA THR A 109 6.76 -15.96 8.87
C THR A 109 6.98 -14.57 8.30
N TYR A 110 8.22 -14.18 8.01
CA TYR A 110 8.51 -12.89 7.37
C TYR A 110 7.89 -12.79 5.97
N ARG A 111 7.89 -13.87 5.20
CA ARG A 111 7.20 -13.91 3.91
C ARG A 111 5.69 -13.79 4.05
N ALA A 112 5.10 -14.38 5.09
CA ALA A 112 3.68 -14.21 5.39
C ALA A 112 3.37 -12.73 5.71
N PHE A 113 4.22 -12.02 6.43
CA PHE A 113 4.08 -10.59 6.68
C PHE A 113 4.13 -9.77 5.39
N LEU A 114 5.00 -10.12 4.44
CA LEU A 114 5.01 -9.48 3.12
C LEU A 114 3.70 -9.70 2.35
N VAL A 115 3.16 -10.91 2.42
CA VAL A 115 1.85 -11.20 1.79
C VAL A 115 0.73 -10.44 2.48
N ILE A 116 0.72 -10.37 3.82
CA ILE A 116 -0.27 -9.59 4.57
C ILE A 116 -0.24 -8.12 4.13
N ASN A 117 0.95 -7.51 4.06
CA ASN A 117 1.07 -6.14 3.55
C ASN A 117 0.59 -6.03 2.09
N GLY A 118 0.96 -6.97 1.22
CA GLY A 118 0.56 -6.97 -0.18
C GLY A 118 -0.94 -7.13 -0.42
N VAL A 119 -1.70 -7.63 0.56
CA VAL A 119 -3.16 -7.74 0.52
C VAL A 119 -3.81 -6.60 1.28
N VAL A 120 -3.50 -6.47 2.56
CA VAL A 120 -4.19 -5.54 3.49
C VAL A 120 -3.88 -4.09 3.13
N GLY A 121 -2.64 -3.77 2.77
CA GLY A 121 -2.24 -2.41 2.39
C GLY A 121 -3.11 -1.83 1.26
N PRO A 122 -3.13 -2.44 0.09
CA PRO A 122 -3.95 -1.96 -1.03
C PRO A 122 -5.45 -1.95 -0.76
N VAL A 123 -5.99 -2.95 -0.04
CA VAL A 123 -7.41 -3.01 0.31
C VAL A 123 -7.80 -1.84 1.22
N LEU A 124 -7.02 -1.58 2.26
CA LEU A 124 -7.30 -0.49 3.19
C LEU A 124 -7.09 0.89 2.55
N LEU A 125 -6.04 1.06 1.74
CA LEU A 125 -5.83 2.30 0.99
C LEU A 125 -6.98 2.56 0.02
N GLY A 126 -7.42 1.54 -0.72
CA GLY A 126 -8.57 1.65 -1.61
C GLY A 126 -9.87 1.94 -0.86
N GLY A 127 -10.09 1.32 0.30
CA GLY A 127 -11.22 1.61 1.18
C GLY A 127 -11.19 3.04 1.73
N ALA A 128 -10.00 3.55 2.11
CA ALA A 128 -9.83 4.94 2.52
C ALA A 128 -10.16 5.93 1.39
N VAL A 129 -9.71 5.65 0.17
CA VAL A 129 -10.05 6.49 -1.00
C VAL A 129 -11.54 6.41 -1.32
N ALA A 130 -12.18 5.27 -1.13
CA ALA A 130 -13.62 5.09 -1.36
C ALA A 130 -14.46 6.03 -0.50
N THR A 131 -14.00 6.40 0.70
CA THR A 131 -14.73 7.33 1.58
C THR A 131 -14.90 8.72 0.99
N PHE A 132 -14.09 9.12 0.00
CA PHE A 132 -14.31 10.37 -0.74
C PHE A 132 -15.63 10.36 -1.54
N PHE A 133 -16.11 9.19 -1.91
CA PHE A 133 -17.35 9.01 -2.66
C PHE A 133 -18.54 8.67 -1.76
N THR A 134 -18.29 7.86 -0.73
CA THR A 134 -19.36 7.36 0.16
C THR A 134 -19.56 8.23 1.40
N GLY A 135 -18.59 9.10 1.70
CA GLY A 135 -18.58 9.89 2.93
C GLY A 135 -18.07 9.11 4.14
N SER A 136 -17.92 9.83 5.25
CA SER A 136 -17.49 9.30 6.56
C SER A 136 -18.25 10.03 7.67
N GLU A 137 -18.42 9.35 8.80
CA GLU A 137 -19.19 9.89 9.94
C GLU A 137 -18.33 10.77 10.84
N PHE A 138 -18.16 12.03 10.45
CA PHE A 138 -17.51 13.04 11.27
C PHE A 138 -18.28 14.36 11.26
N TYR A 139 -18.11 15.15 12.31
CA TYR A 139 -18.73 16.46 12.46
C TYR A 139 -17.68 17.56 12.37
N ILE A 140 -18.05 18.66 11.70
CA ILE A 140 -17.24 19.87 11.65
C ILE A 140 -17.96 20.96 12.43
N ASN A 141 -17.34 21.43 13.53
CA ASN A 141 -17.83 22.57 14.28
C ASN A 141 -17.18 23.87 13.78
N LYS A 142 -17.87 24.55 12.88
CA LYS A 142 -17.39 25.82 12.30
C LYS A 142 -17.26 26.96 13.31
N GLY A 143 -18.00 26.93 14.41
CA GLY A 143 -17.90 27.93 15.47
C GLY A 143 -16.53 27.93 16.17
N ASN A 144 -15.88 26.78 16.24
CA ASN A 144 -14.58 26.64 16.91
C ASN A 144 -13.37 27.06 16.03
N ILE A 145 -13.57 27.45 14.78
CA ILE A 145 -12.48 27.91 13.92
C ILE A 145 -11.78 29.17 14.48
N ALA A 146 -12.55 30.02 15.19
CA ALA A 146 -12.04 31.23 15.80
C ALA A 146 -11.56 31.03 17.26
N ASP A 147 -11.71 29.82 17.81
CA ASP A 147 -11.29 29.52 19.18
C ASP A 147 -9.79 29.26 19.21
N THR A 148 -9.05 30.12 19.89
CA THR A 148 -7.57 30.00 20.01
C THR A 148 -7.16 29.14 21.20
N VAL A 149 -8.07 28.79 22.10
CA VAL A 149 -7.76 28.06 23.34
C VAL A 149 -7.88 26.56 23.17
N MET A 150 -8.97 26.09 22.53
CA MET A 150 -9.17 24.65 22.22
C MET A 150 -9.88 24.49 20.86
N PRO A 151 -9.17 24.61 19.75
CA PRO A 151 -9.77 24.56 18.41
C PRO A 151 -10.13 23.14 17.99
N VAL A 152 -11.05 22.47 18.70
CA VAL A 152 -11.61 21.18 18.25
C VAL A 152 -12.60 21.47 17.14
N ILE A 153 -12.11 21.42 15.89
CA ILE A 153 -12.90 21.77 14.71
C ILE A 153 -13.61 20.54 14.16
N SER A 154 -13.01 19.36 14.22
CA SER A 154 -13.61 18.12 13.75
C SER A 154 -13.60 17.04 14.83
N SER A 155 -14.66 16.25 14.89
CA SER A 155 -14.77 15.08 15.76
C SER A 155 -15.48 13.95 15.04
N TRP A 156 -15.10 12.71 15.35
CA TRP A 156 -15.74 11.52 14.78
C TRP A 156 -16.98 11.15 15.59
N ALA A 157 -18.03 10.71 14.86
CA ALA A 157 -19.32 10.37 15.45
C ALA A 157 -19.28 9.09 16.28
N ASN A 158 -18.42 8.16 15.89
CA ASN A 158 -18.34 6.83 16.51
C ASN A 158 -16.91 6.48 16.96
N ALA A 159 -16.79 5.46 17.82
CA ALA A 159 -15.53 4.95 18.34
C ALA A 159 -14.72 4.16 17.29
N GLY A 160 -15.27 3.90 16.10
CA GLY A 160 -14.63 3.16 15.03
C GLY A 160 -13.49 3.91 14.36
N HIS A 161 -13.49 5.26 14.44
CA HIS A 161 -12.43 6.12 13.93
C HIS A 161 -11.86 5.66 12.57
N GLY A 162 -12.74 5.54 11.57
CA GLY A 162 -12.39 5.15 10.20
C GLY A 162 -12.53 3.66 9.88
N LEU A 163 -12.58 2.75 10.85
CA LEU A 163 -12.86 1.33 10.58
C LEU A 163 -14.29 1.07 10.10
N ASP A 164 -15.22 1.93 10.46
CA ASP A 164 -16.60 1.96 9.96
C ASP A 164 -16.66 2.08 8.43
N ALA A 165 -15.69 2.72 7.81
CA ALA A 165 -15.58 2.76 6.35
C ALA A 165 -15.50 1.36 5.71
N LEU A 166 -14.94 0.38 6.41
CA LEU A 166 -14.86 -1.01 5.93
C LEU A 166 -16.18 -1.78 6.05
N LEU A 167 -17.14 -1.27 6.83
CA LEU A 167 -18.47 -1.85 6.91
C LEU A 167 -19.33 -1.53 5.69
N ASN A 168 -18.98 -0.49 4.94
CA ASN A 168 -19.65 -0.14 3.71
C ASN A 168 -19.19 -1.07 2.57
N PRO A 169 -20.09 -1.86 1.96
CA PRO A 169 -19.71 -2.82 0.91
C PRO A 169 -19.08 -2.15 -0.31
N TRP A 170 -19.46 -0.94 -0.67
CA TRP A 170 -18.87 -0.19 -1.79
C TRP A 170 -17.40 0.17 -1.55
N ASN A 171 -17.05 0.51 -0.32
CA ASN A 171 -15.66 0.79 0.06
C ASN A 171 -14.80 -0.47 -0.02
N VAL A 172 -15.36 -1.61 0.38
CA VAL A 172 -14.68 -2.91 0.26
C VAL A 172 -14.49 -3.30 -1.21
N VAL A 173 -15.51 -3.08 -2.05
CA VAL A 173 -15.41 -3.37 -3.50
C VAL A 173 -14.31 -2.52 -4.14
N LEU A 174 -14.23 -1.22 -3.84
CA LEU A 174 -13.15 -0.38 -4.35
C LEU A 174 -11.79 -0.81 -3.78
N GLY A 175 -11.72 -1.16 -2.51
CA GLY A 175 -10.51 -1.72 -1.89
C GLY A 175 -10.02 -2.98 -2.59
N LEU A 176 -10.91 -3.89 -2.92
CA LEU A 176 -10.60 -5.11 -3.70
C LEU A 176 -10.18 -4.78 -5.13
N ALA A 177 -10.82 -3.81 -5.78
CA ALA A 177 -10.43 -3.37 -7.11
C ALA A 177 -8.98 -2.82 -7.12
N VAL A 178 -8.63 -1.99 -6.14
CA VAL A 178 -7.26 -1.48 -5.96
C VAL A 178 -6.28 -2.62 -5.67
N PHE A 179 -6.67 -3.60 -4.87
CA PHE A 179 -5.85 -4.79 -4.60
C PHE A 179 -5.55 -5.59 -5.87
N PHE A 180 -6.56 -5.88 -6.69
CA PHE A 180 -6.35 -6.60 -7.94
C PHE A 180 -5.51 -5.80 -8.93
N LEU A 181 -5.72 -4.49 -9.02
CA LEU A 181 -4.88 -3.60 -9.82
C LEU A 181 -3.41 -3.64 -9.35
N ALA A 182 -3.18 -3.56 -8.05
CA ALA A 182 -1.85 -3.64 -7.47
C ALA A 182 -1.17 -5.01 -7.74
N ARG A 183 -1.93 -6.10 -7.75
CA ARG A 183 -1.42 -7.44 -8.17
C ARG A 183 -1.02 -7.47 -9.64
N ILE A 184 -1.83 -6.89 -10.52
CA ILE A 184 -1.52 -6.82 -11.95
C ILE A 184 -0.23 -6.01 -12.16
N LEU A 185 -0.14 -4.83 -11.54
CA LEU A 185 1.05 -3.98 -11.62
C LEU A 185 2.29 -4.69 -11.06
N GLY A 186 2.15 -5.40 -9.96
CA GLY A 186 3.22 -6.23 -9.38
C GLY A 186 3.66 -7.36 -10.31
N ALA A 187 2.73 -8.06 -10.94
CA ALA A 187 3.04 -9.11 -11.90
C ALA A 187 3.77 -8.58 -13.13
N LEU A 188 3.30 -7.47 -13.71
CA LEU A 188 3.96 -6.80 -14.83
C LEU A 188 5.37 -6.32 -14.46
N TYR A 189 5.52 -5.80 -13.24
CA TYR A 189 6.83 -5.41 -12.73
C TYR A 189 7.78 -6.60 -12.63
N PHE A 190 7.33 -7.76 -12.16
CA PHE A 190 8.16 -8.97 -12.09
C PHE A 190 8.57 -9.45 -13.48
N ILE A 191 7.66 -9.47 -14.43
CA ILE A 191 7.97 -9.84 -15.83
C ILE A 191 9.08 -8.94 -16.40
N ASN A 192 9.05 -7.65 -16.08
CA ASN A 192 10.02 -6.70 -16.62
C ASN A 192 11.36 -6.69 -15.87
N ASN A 193 11.39 -7.08 -14.60
CA ASN A 193 12.59 -6.96 -13.75
C ASN A 193 13.29 -8.30 -13.43
N ILE A 194 12.60 -9.41 -13.59
CA ILE A 194 13.18 -10.74 -13.35
C ILE A 194 13.63 -11.31 -14.69
N GLY A 195 14.94 -11.18 -14.99
CA GLY A 195 15.55 -11.61 -16.24
C GLY A 195 16.06 -13.06 -16.21
N ASP A 196 15.46 -13.94 -15.41
CA ASP A 196 15.84 -15.35 -15.37
C ASP A 196 15.15 -16.13 -16.49
N ALA A 197 15.93 -16.88 -17.29
CA ALA A 197 15.44 -17.61 -18.46
C ALA A 197 14.32 -18.61 -18.10
N ASP A 198 14.40 -19.25 -16.94
CA ASP A 198 13.37 -20.18 -16.47
C ASP A 198 12.09 -19.46 -16.06
N SER A 199 12.17 -18.30 -15.39
CA SER A 199 11.00 -17.54 -14.98
C SER A 199 10.29 -16.89 -16.17
N VAL A 200 11.03 -16.44 -17.17
CA VAL A 200 10.50 -15.89 -18.42
C VAL A 200 9.75 -16.97 -19.21
N SER A 201 10.28 -18.19 -19.27
CA SER A 201 9.62 -19.33 -19.92
C SER A 201 8.27 -19.65 -19.30
N TYR A 202 8.16 -19.68 -17.97
CA TYR A 202 6.88 -19.96 -17.29
C TYR A 202 5.85 -18.84 -17.45
N THR A 203 6.26 -17.58 -17.51
CA THR A 203 5.34 -16.47 -17.73
C THR A 203 4.83 -16.42 -19.17
N HIS A 204 5.66 -16.73 -20.15
CA HIS A 204 5.25 -16.84 -21.55
C HIS A 204 4.30 -18.02 -21.80
N LEU A 205 4.58 -19.20 -21.23
CA LEU A 205 3.71 -20.36 -21.36
C LEU A 205 2.31 -20.08 -20.77
N ARG A 206 2.24 -19.42 -19.61
CA ARG A 206 0.97 -19.10 -18.97
C ARG A 206 0.19 -17.97 -19.68
N ALA A 207 0.87 -17.03 -20.31
CA ALA A 207 0.24 -16.03 -21.17
C ALA A 207 -0.36 -16.65 -22.42
N HIS A 208 0.29 -17.67 -22.99
CA HIS A 208 -0.24 -18.43 -24.12
C HIS A 208 -1.44 -19.30 -23.75
N GLU A 209 -1.45 -19.92 -22.58
CA GLU A 209 -2.58 -20.71 -22.10
C GLU A 209 -3.83 -19.85 -21.83
N THR A 210 -3.66 -18.61 -21.34
CA THR A 210 -4.80 -17.68 -21.11
C THR A 210 -5.31 -17.02 -22.37
N SER A 211 -4.55 -17.02 -23.48
CA SER A 211 -5.02 -16.48 -24.77
C SER A 211 -5.66 -17.53 -25.68
N ALA A 212 -5.67 -18.82 -25.27
CA ALA A 212 -6.22 -19.92 -26.03
C ALA A 212 -7.61 -20.42 -25.54
N HIS A 213 -8.25 -19.64 -24.62
CA HIS A 213 -9.63 -19.91 -24.15
C HIS A 213 -10.53 -18.73 -24.43
#